data_4db487ca4cfbad6729e202cd0623d67a
#
_entry.id   4db487ca4cfbad6729e202cd0623d67a
#
_cell.length_a   1.000
_cell.length_b   1.000
_cell.length_c   1.000
_cell.angle_alpha   90.00
_cell.angle_beta   90.00
_cell.angle_gamma   90.00
#
_symmetry.space_group_name_H-M   'P 1'
#
loop_
_entity.id
_entity.type
_entity.pdbx_description
1 polymer ?
#
loop_
_entity_poly.entity_id
_entity_poly.type
_entity_poly.pdbx_seq_one_letter_code
_entity_poly.pdbx_strand_id
1 'polypeptide(L)'
;MEQKGTLKYRKLQRTPQSGENAGKKKWYATAVTDREVDFEGFVSHISDHGSPYSRGTIHGVLMDALDHLQELILDGKSVRLSDLGLFSIGMTSKAEDTKEKVTAASVEGVHLIVRNTKSWSNSELRKKCKIQEYGGYTGTDEGGTSGGTSGGTEQGGSGTTGGGSQEGGGSQEGGDGLE
;
A
#
# COMPACT_ATOMS: atom_id res chain seq x y z
N MET A 1 10.30 3.90 26.43
CA MET A 1 9.30 3.88 25.35
C MET A 1 9.38 2.52 24.67
N GLU A 2 8.24 1.84 24.58
CA GLU A 2 8.16 0.55 23.93
C GLU A 2 8.27 0.71 22.42
N GLN A 3 9.16 -0.06 21.79
CA GLN A 3 9.31 -0.06 20.33
C GLN A 3 8.18 -0.88 19.72
N LYS A 4 7.37 -0.26 18.85
CA LYS A 4 6.17 -0.87 18.26
C LYS A 4 6.42 -1.68 16.99
N GLY A 5 7.60 -1.56 16.39
CA GLY A 5 7.90 -2.27 15.15
C GLY A 5 9.37 -2.24 14.76
N THR A 6 9.72 -3.07 13.78
CA THR A 6 11.06 -3.12 13.19
C THR A 6 10.99 -2.74 11.72
N LEU A 7 11.60 -1.61 11.37
CA LEU A 7 11.78 -1.16 10.01
C LEU A 7 13.09 -1.72 9.45
N LYS A 8 13.02 -2.49 8.40
CA LYS A 8 14.18 -3.02 7.70
C LYS A 8 14.69 -2.02 6.68
N TYR A 9 15.99 -1.95 6.48
CA TYR A 9 16.61 -1.14 5.44
C TYR A 9 17.61 -1.93 4.63
N ARG A 10 17.82 -1.53 3.38
CA ARG A 10 18.93 -1.98 2.52
C ARG A 10 19.83 -0.80 2.19
N LYS A 11 21.08 -1.09 1.90
CA LYS A 11 22.07 -0.11 1.46
C LYS A 11 22.01 0.00 -0.06
N LEU A 12 21.83 1.20 -0.57
CA LEU A 12 21.83 1.50 -2.01
C LEU A 12 22.84 2.60 -2.33
N GLN A 13 23.57 2.41 -3.40
CA GLN A 13 24.44 3.44 -3.95
C GLN A 13 23.64 4.35 -4.85
N ARG A 14 23.73 5.65 -4.66
CA ARG A 14 23.07 6.68 -5.48
C ARG A 14 24.05 7.81 -5.80
N THR A 15 23.81 8.46 -6.94
CA THR A 15 24.50 9.69 -7.35
C THR A 15 23.47 10.82 -7.32
N PRO A 16 23.42 11.63 -6.23
CA PRO A 16 22.49 12.77 -6.16
C PRO A 16 22.74 13.76 -7.29
N GLN A 17 21.69 14.34 -7.83
CA GLN A 17 21.77 15.36 -8.86
C GLN A 17 21.94 16.78 -8.28
N SER A 18 21.64 16.96 -6.98
CA SER A 18 21.70 18.25 -6.31
C SER A 18 22.19 18.09 -4.85
N GLY A 19 22.55 19.23 -4.22
CA GLY A 19 23.04 19.27 -2.85
C GLY A 19 24.56 19.02 -2.75
N GLU A 20 25.08 18.96 -1.52
CA GLU A 20 26.52 18.84 -1.22
C GLU A 20 27.20 17.62 -1.86
N ASN A 21 26.46 16.55 -2.08
CA ASN A 21 26.95 15.31 -2.66
C ASN A 21 26.59 15.15 -4.14
N ALA A 22 26.22 16.22 -4.84
CA ALA A 22 25.89 16.18 -6.26
C ALA A 22 27.04 15.58 -7.08
N GLY A 23 26.72 14.66 -7.99
CA GLY A 23 27.67 13.96 -8.85
C GLY A 23 28.56 12.93 -8.18
N LYS A 24 28.50 12.74 -6.85
CA LYS A 24 29.32 11.78 -6.12
C LYS A 24 28.50 10.52 -5.80
N LYS A 25 29.07 9.35 -6.07
CA LYS A 25 28.48 8.07 -5.64
C LYS A 25 28.56 7.94 -4.11
N LYS A 26 27.42 7.80 -3.45
CA LYS A 26 27.31 7.66 -2.00
C LYS A 26 26.34 6.54 -1.64
N TRP A 27 26.56 5.91 -0.48
CA TRP A 27 25.69 4.88 0.04
C TRP A 27 24.61 5.46 0.94
N TYR A 28 23.38 4.99 0.76
CA TYR A 28 22.21 5.44 1.50
C TYR A 28 21.42 4.24 2.02
N ALA A 29 20.91 4.36 3.25
CA ALA A 29 19.91 3.46 3.76
C ALA A 29 18.55 3.75 3.11
N THR A 30 17.92 2.73 2.56
CA THR A 30 16.58 2.82 1.99
C THR A 30 15.68 1.82 2.66
N ALA A 31 14.49 2.27 3.09
CA ALA A 31 13.52 1.39 3.72
C ALA A 31 13.13 0.24 2.79
N VAL A 32 12.96 -0.94 3.37
CA VAL A 32 12.40 -2.11 2.69
C VAL A 32 10.94 -2.21 3.10
N THR A 33 10.03 -2.08 2.15
CA THR A 33 8.62 -2.36 2.32
C THR A 33 8.41 -3.84 2.07
N ASP A 34 7.86 -4.54 3.05
CA ASP A 34 7.70 -5.99 3.01
C ASP A 34 6.54 -6.37 2.08
N ARG A 35 5.36 -5.81 2.36
CA ARG A 35 4.15 -6.02 1.56
C ARG A 35 3.18 -4.87 1.73
N GLU A 36 2.28 -4.73 0.80
CA GLU A 36 1.08 -3.91 0.95
C GLU A 36 0.03 -4.67 1.77
N VAL A 37 -0.63 -3.97 2.66
CA VAL A 37 -1.83 -4.43 3.35
C VAL A 37 -2.99 -3.64 2.79
N ASP A 38 -3.91 -4.30 2.12
CA ASP A 38 -5.11 -3.68 1.58
C ASP A 38 -6.11 -3.33 2.69
N PHE A 39 -7.22 -2.71 2.31
CA PHE A 39 -8.24 -2.27 3.26
C PHE A 39 -8.84 -3.43 4.05
N GLU A 40 -9.14 -4.54 3.39
CA GLU A 40 -9.69 -5.73 4.03
C GLU A 40 -8.71 -6.40 4.99
N GLY A 41 -7.46 -6.46 4.62
CA GLY A 41 -6.37 -6.92 5.48
C GLY A 41 -6.18 -6.03 6.70
N PHE A 42 -6.33 -4.71 6.53
CA PHE A 42 -6.28 -3.76 7.65
C PHE A 42 -7.47 -3.94 8.60
N VAL A 43 -8.70 -4.08 8.08
CA VAL A 43 -9.91 -4.36 8.86
C VAL A 43 -9.76 -5.66 9.66
N SER A 44 -9.27 -6.73 9.00
CA SER A 44 -9.02 -8.02 9.65
C SER A 44 -8.00 -7.88 10.76
N HIS A 45 -6.90 -7.18 10.51
CA HIS A 45 -5.87 -6.93 11.51
C HIS A 45 -6.42 -6.25 12.77
N ILE A 46 -7.31 -5.25 12.64
CA ILE A 46 -7.95 -4.59 13.78
C ILE A 46 -8.83 -5.59 14.55
N SER A 47 -9.63 -6.38 13.85
CA SER A 47 -10.51 -7.40 14.46
C SER A 47 -9.71 -8.44 15.22
N ASP A 48 -8.62 -8.96 14.64
CA ASP A 48 -7.78 -10.02 15.20
C ASP A 48 -7.00 -9.57 16.45
N HIS A 49 -6.78 -8.27 16.60
CA HIS A 49 -6.13 -7.68 17.78
C HIS A 49 -7.08 -7.40 18.97
N GLY A 50 -8.22 -8.08 19.03
CA GLY A 50 -9.12 -8.03 20.17
C GLY A 50 -10.03 -6.80 20.20
N SER A 51 -10.38 -6.25 19.05
CA SER A 51 -11.41 -5.22 18.97
C SER A 51 -12.75 -5.77 19.52
N PRO A 52 -13.52 -4.98 20.28
CA PRO A 52 -14.85 -5.37 20.72
C PRO A 52 -15.89 -5.37 19.58
N TYR A 53 -15.53 -4.85 18.41
CA TYR A 53 -16.41 -4.73 17.26
C TYR A 53 -16.20 -5.86 16.27
N SER A 54 -17.29 -6.29 15.62
CA SER A 54 -17.20 -7.25 14.52
C SER A 54 -16.42 -6.68 13.33
N ARG A 55 -15.81 -7.55 12.52
CA ARG A 55 -15.12 -7.16 11.29
C ARG A 55 -16.01 -6.30 10.39
N GLY A 56 -17.31 -6.68 10.22
CA GLY A 56 -18.27 -5.92 9.42
C GLY A 56 -18.53 -4.51 9.98
N THR A 57 -18.61 -4.38 11.30
CA THR A 57 -18.76 -3.08 11.96
C THR A 57 -17.53 -2.20 11.75
N ILE A 58 -16.33 -2.76 11.90
CA ILE A 58 -15.08 -2.04 11.68
C ILE A 58 -14.99 -1.58 10.23
N HIS A 59 -15.28 -2.45 9.28
CA HIS A 59 -15.32 -2.14 7.85
C HIS A 59 -16.26 -0.96 7.57
N GLY A 60 -17.52 -1.04 8.01
CA GLY A 60 -18.51 0.01 7.76
C GLY A 60 -18.10 1.37 8.33
N VAL A 61 -17.68 1.41 9.59
CA VAL A 61 -17.24 2.66 10.24
C VAL A 61 -16.03 3.29 9.54
N LEU A 62 -15.06 2.48 9.09
CA LEU A 62 -13.91 3.00 8.37
C LEU A 62 -14.28 3.51 6.97
N MET A 63 -15.18 2.83 6.26
CA MET A 63 -15.68 3.30 4.97
C MET A 63 -16.41 4.63 5.11
N ASP A 64 -17.36 4.74 6.04
CA ASP A 64 -18.07 5.98 6.34
C ASP A 64 -17.10 7.12 6.69
N ALA A 65 -16.09 6.83 7.49
CA ALA A 65 -15.09 7.81 7.88
C ALA A 65 -14.27 8.33 6.67
N LEU A 66 -13.92 7.45 5.72
CA LEU A 66 -13.19 7.83 4.51
C LEU A 66 -14.06 8.64 3.55
N ASP A 67 -15.32 8.26 3.37
CA ASP A 67 -16.27 8.96 2.50
C ASP A 67 -16.53 10.38 3.01
N HIS A 68 -16.82 10.53 4.30
CA HIS A 68 -17.02 11.85 4.90
C HIS A 68 -15.75 12.70 4.96
N LEU A 69 -14.58 12.06 5.11
CA LEU A 69 -13.29 12.75 4.99
C LEU A 69 -13.12 13.34 3.59
N GLN A 70 -13.41 12.57 2.56
CA GLN A 70 -13.35 13.01 1.17
C GLN A 70 -14.33 14.16 0.91
N GLU A 71 -15.57 14.03 1.33
CA GLU A 71 -16.60 15.07 1.22
C GLU A 71 -16.14 16.42 1.81
N LEU A 72 -15.67 16.40 3.06
CA LEU A 72 -15.23 17.61 3.75
C LEU A 72 -14.02 18.25 3.07
N ILE A 73 -13.06 17.44 2.59
CA ILE A 73 -11.88 17.94 1.90
C ILE A 73 -12.24 18.56 0.56
N LEU A 74 -13.14 17.95 -0.21
CA LEU A 74 -13.60 18.46 -1.49
C LEU A 74 -14.41 19.75 -1.31
N ASP A 75 -15.08 19.91 -0.18
CA ASP A 75 -15.76 21.17 0.23
C ASP A 75 -14.77 22.24 0.75
N GLY A 76 -13.47 22.04 0.54
CA GLY A 76 -12.42 23.00 0.90
C GLY A 76 -12.08 23.06 2.38
N LYS A 77 -12.55 22.11 3.19
CA LYS A 77 -12.25 22.04 4.61
C LYS A 77 -10.93 21.30 4.86
N SER A 78 -10.26 21.65 5.94
CA SER A 78 -9.13 20.86 6.45
C SER A 78 -9.61 20.01 7.62
N VAL A 79 -9.33 18.71 7.56
CA VAL A 79 -9.78 17.74 8.56
C VAL A 79 -8.57 17.22 9.35
N ARG A 80 -8.62 17.36 10.66
CA ARG A 80 -7.61 16.80 11.57
C ARG A 80 -8.10 15.49 12.16
N LEU A 81 -7.47 14.40 11.76
CA LEU A 81 -7.72 13.07 12.33
C LEU A 81 -6.78 12.83 13.52
N SER A 82 -7.17 13.34 14.69
CA SER A 82 -6.38 13.20 15.91
C SER A 82 -4.90 13.56 15.69
N ASP A 83 -4.00 12.71 16.14
CA ASP A 83 -2.56 12.84 15.97
C ASP A 83 -2.01 12.25 14.67
N LEU A 84 -2.85 11.57 13.88
CA LEU A 84 -2.45 10.98 12.60
C LEU A 84 -2.00 12.06 11.61
N GLY A 85 -2.83 13.09 11.44
CA GLY A 85 -2.49 14.13 10.49
C GLY A 85 -3.57 15.17 10.25
N LEU A 86 -3.21 16.15 9.46
CA LEU A 86 -4.09 17.14 8.89
C LEU A 86 -4.23 16.84 7.41
N PHE A 87 -5.45 16.64 6.96
CA PHE A 87 -5.83 16.37 5.59
C PHE A 87 -6.44 17.62 4.98
N SER A 88 -6.01 18.02 3.82
CA SER A 88 -6.50 19.19 3.11
C SER A 88 -6.32 19.02 1.60
N ILE A 89 -6.98 19.88 0.83
CA ILE A 89 -6.83 19.91 -0.62
C ILE A 89 -5.84 21.00 -1.03
N GLY A 90 -5.05 20.72 -2.05
CA GLY A 90 -4.25 21.69 -2.76
C GLY A 90 -4.65 21.72 -4.23
N MET A 91 -4.28 22.79 -4.92
CA MET A 91 -4.50 22.88 -6.37
C MET A 91 -3.25 23.34 -7.08
N THR A 92 -3.12 22.89 -8.32
CA THR A 92 -2.09 23.33 -9.27
C THR A 92 -2.76 24.19 -10.34
N SER A 93 -2.17 25.31 -10.67
CA SER A 93 -2.69 26.19 -11.71
C SER A 93 -1.60 26.64 -12.66
N LYS A 94 -1.98 27.01 -13.89
CA LYS A 94 -1.11 27.76 -14.80
C LYS A 94 -0.86 29.15 -14.22
N ALA A 95 0.30 29.70 -14.58
CA ALA A 95 0.60 31.09 -14.34
C ALA A 95 -0.08 31.95 -15.44
N GLU A 96 -0.71 33.05 -15.03
CA GLU A 96 -1.33 34.02 -15.93
C GLU A 96 -0.66 35.40 -15.75
N ASP A 97 -0.65 36.20 -16.80
CA ASP A 97 0.03 37.51 -16.77
C ASP A 97 -0.70 38.56 -15.91
N THR A 98 -2.00 38.43 -15.74
CA THR A 98 -2.82 39.33 -14.93
C THR A 98 -3.82 38.59 -14.07
N LYS A 99 -4.25 39.21 -12.97
CA LYS A 99 -5.21 38.63 -12.03
C LYS A 99 -6.53 38.29 -12.68
N GLU A 100 -6.97 39.11 -13.63
CA GLU A 100 -8.28 38.97 -14.31
C GLU A 100 -8.31 37.76 -15.26
N LYS A 101 -7.15 37.30 -15.72
CA LYS A 101 -7.02 36.07 -16.52
C LYS A 101 -7.08 34.79 -15.71
N VAL A 102 -6.87 34.87 -14.40
CA VAL A 102 -6.99 33.71 -13.53
C VAL A 102 -8.46 33.33 -13.37
N THR A 103 -8.82 32.18 -13.90
CA THR A 103 -10.20 31.64 -13.87
C THR A 103 -10.17 30.18 -13.43
N ALA A 104 -11.33 29.56 -13.27
CA ALA A 104 -11.42 28.12 -13.00
C ALA A 104 -10.71 27.28 -14.07
N ALA A 105 -10.63 27.75 -15.32
CA ALA A 105 -9.90 27.08 -16.40
C ALA A 105 -8.38 27.16 -16.25
N SER A 106 -7.86 28.04 -15.40
CA SER A 106 -6.44 28.09 -15.06
C SER A 106 -6.04 27.00 -14.07
N VAL A 107 -7.01 26.32 -13.40
CA VAL A 107 -6.72 25.20 -12.50
C VAL A 107 -6.46 23.95 -13.32
N GLU A 108 -5.26 23.40 -13.21
CA GLU A 108 -4.84 22.18 -13.93
C GLU A 108 -5.12 20.91 -13.17
N GLY A 109 -5.19 20.97 -11.85
CA GLY A 109 -5.46 19.82 -11.02
C GLY A 109 -5.64 20.14 -9.54
N VAL A 110 -6.19 19.17 -8.84
CA VAL A 110 -6.32 19.18 -7.39
C VAL A 110 -5.65 17.94 -6.80
N HIS A 111 -5.08 18.06 -5.61
CA HIS A 111 -4.36 16.97 -4.97
C HIS A 111 -4.55 16.99 -3.46
N LEU A 112 -4.51 15.81 -2.86
CA LEU A 112 -4.56 15.65 -1.42
C LEU A 112 -3.23 16.06 -0.78
N ILE A 113 -3.30 16.89 0.26
CA ILE A 113 -2.18 17.24 1.12
C ILE A 113 -2.39 16.58 2.47
N VAL A 114 -1.42 15.75 2.87
CA VAL A 114 -1.40 15.12 4.19
C VAL A 114 -0.17 15.60 4.95
N ARG A 115 -0.39 16.19 6.13
CA ARG A 115 0.69 16.62 7.03
C ARG A 115 0.59 15.86 8.33
N ASN A 116 1.59 15.04 8.63
CA ASN A 116 1.66 14.31 9.88
C ASN A 116 1.89 15.27 11.06
N THR A 117 1.35 14.91 12.22
CA THR A 117 1.42 15.73 13.43
C THR A 117 1.79 14.88 14.65
N LYS A 118 2.31 15.53 15.71
CA LYS A 118 2.56 14.91 17.03
C LYS A 118 3.19 13.51 16.94
N SER A 119 2.43 12.48 17.36
CA SER A 119 2.93 11.11 17.49
C SER A 119 3.35 10.44 16.16
N TRP A 120 2.98 11.05 15.03
CA TRP A 120 3.37 10.64 13.68
C TRP A 120 4.45 11.56 13.08
N SER A 121 5.04 12.45 13.87
CA SER A 121 6.20 13.22 13.43
C SER A 121 7.42 12.32 13.20
N ASN A 122 8.33 12.75 12.32
CA ASN A 122 9.53 11.98 11.98
C ASN A 122 10.35 11.58 13.20
N SER A 123 10.49 12.50 14.18
CA SER A 123 11.22 12.24 15.42
C SER A 123 10.54 11.21 16.30
N GLU A 124 9.22 11.25 16.42
CA GLU A 124 8.46 10.30 17.22
C GLU A 124 8.40 8.92 16.59
N LEU A 125 8.19 8.83 15.27
CA LEU A 125 8.25 7.56 14.53
C LEU A 125 9.63 6.92 14.67
N ARG A 126 10.70 7.72 14.59
CA ARG A 126 12.08 7.21 14.77
C ARG A 126 12.31 6.60 16.14
N LYS A 127 11.73 7.18 17.20
CA LYS A 127 11.82 6.64 18.57
C LYS A 127 11.05 5.33 18.75
N LYS A 128 9.91 5.19 18.08
CA LYS A 128 9.03 4.01 18.19
C LYS A 128 9.46 2.83 17.33
N CYS A 129 10.41 3.04 16.42
CA CYS A 129 10.82 2.06 15.43
C CYS A 129 12.24 1.57 15.70
N LYS A 130 12.42 0.24 15.82
CA LYS A 130 13.73 -0.40 15.74
C LYS A 130 14.16 -0.42 14.28
N ILE A 131 15.41 -0.04 13.99
CA ILE A 131 15.96 -0.06 12.64
C ILE A 131 16.96 -1.21 12.53
N GLN A 132 16.77 -2.06 11.53
CA GLN A 132 17.56 -3.26 11.32
C GLN A 132 17.94 -3.39 9.84
N GLU A 133 19.17 -3.80 9.57
CA GLU A 133 19.58 -4.14 8.19
C GLU A 133 18.83 -5.38 7.72
N TYR A 134 18.36 -5.35 6.48
CA TYR A 134 17.69 -6.49 5.84
C TYR A 134 18.73 -7.56 5.55
N GLY A 135 18.75 -8.62 6.36
CA GLY A 135 19.65 -9.75 6.19
C GLY A 135 19.23 -10.63 5.02
N GLY A 136 20.09 -10.78 4.03
CA GLY A 136 19.88 -11.66 2.88
C GLY A 136 20.13 -11.03 1.52
N TYR A 137 20.31 -9.71 1.43
CA TYR A 137 20.73 -9.08 0.18
C TYR A 137 22.26 -8.87 0.15
N THR A 138 22.98 -9.91 -0.20
CA THR A 138 24.34 -9.79 -0.73
C THR A 138 24.26 -9.52 -2.24
N GLY A 139 23.60 -8.43 -2.62
CA GLY A 139 23.58 -7.98 -4.00
C GLY A 139 24.90 -7.32 -4.34
N THR A 140 25.72 -8.00 -5.08
CA THR A 140 26.69 -7.38 -5.97
C THR A 140 25.88 -6.59 -6.99
N ASP A 141 25.84 -5.27 -6.87
CA ASP A 141 25.32 -4.35 -7.90
C ASP A 141 26.29 -4.36 -9.09
N GLU A 142 26.20 -5.39 -9.91
CA GLU A 142 26.58 -5.28 -11.30
C GLU A 142 25.31 -5.05 -12.10
N GLY A 143 25.25 -3.93 -12.82
CA GLY A 143 24.13 -3.52 -13.65
C GLY A 143 23.69 -4.66 -14.58
N GLY A 144 22.49 -5.18 -14.37
CA GLY A 144 21.92 -6.30 -15.10
C GLY A 144 20.66 -5.88 -15.82
N THR A 145 20.84 -5.67 -17.08
CA THR A 145 19.87 -5.71 -18.18
C THR A 145 18.84 -6.83 -17.99
N SER A 146 17.59 -6.48 -18.19
CA SER A 146 16.46 -7.37 -18.48
C SER A 146 16.83 -8.52 -19.43
N GLY A 147 16.49 -9.74 -19.05
CA GLY A 147 16.55 -10.90 -19.94
C GLY A 147 15.80 -12.07 -19.34
N GLY A 148 14.53 -12.21 -19.73
CA GLY A 148 13.80 -13.43 -19.48
C GLY A 148 14.37 -14.58 -20.28
N THR A 149 14.39 -15.77 -19.71
CA THR A 149 14.32 -17.02 -20.50
C THR A 149 13.84 -18.15 -19.58
N SER A 150 12.71 -18.71 -19.98
CA SER A 150 12.19 -19.99 -19.54
C SER A 150 13.16 -21.10 -19.94
N GLY A 151 13.33 -22.08 -19.08
CA GLY A 151 14.01 -23.31 -19.41
C GLY A 151 13.52 -24.44 -18.51
N GLY A 152 12.55 -25.21 -19.04
CA GLY A 152 12.13 -26.45 -18.44
C GLY A 152 13.19 -27.52 -18.62
N THR A 153 13.25 -28.45 -17.68
CA THR A 153 13.83 -29.77 -17.94
C THR A 153 12.99 -30.82 -17.22
N GLU A 154 12.37 -31.64 -18.03
CA GLU A 154 11.70 -32.88 -17.67
C GLU A 154 12.74 -33.96 -17.32
N GLN A 155 12.38 -34.81 -16.37
CA GLN A 155 12.75 -36.24 -16.32
C GLN A 155 11.90 -36.84 -15.22
N GLY A 156 10.97 -37.73 -15.42
CA GLY A 156 11.01 -39.02 -16.12
C GLY A 156 10.91 -40.11 -15.04
N GLY A 157 9.83 -40.90 -15.00
CA GLY A 157 9.75 -42.09 -14.14
C GLY A 157 8.30 -42.59 -13.95
N SER A 158 7.79 -43.28 -14.85
CA SER A 158 7.22 -44.62 -15.03
C SER A 158 6.58 -45.31 -13.81
N GLY A 159 5.35 -45.83 -14.00
CA GLY A 159 4.78 -46.94 -13.21
C GLY A 159 3.27 -46.85 -13.05
N THR A 160 2.49 -47.28 -13.98
CA THR A 160 1.75 -48.54 -14.16
C THR A 160 0.45 -48.74 -13.36
N THR A 161 -0.66 -48.89 -14.12
CA THR A 161 -1.80 -49.82 -14.07
C THR A 161 -2.91 -49.68 -13.01
N GLY A 162 -4.13 -49.79 -13.58
CA GLY A 162 -5.36 -50.34 -13.00
C GLY A 162 -6.47 -49.30 -12.82
N GLY A 163 -7.47 -49.16 -13.63
CA GLY A 163 -8.44 -50.13 -14.12
C GLY A 163 -9.72 -50.04 -13.29
N GLY A 164 -10.86 -49.69 -13.92
CA GLY A 164 -12.14 -49.90 -13.27
C GLY A 164 -13.23 -48.88 -13.62
N SER A 165 -13.96 -49.21 -14.64
CA SER A 165 -15.23 -48.62 -15.08
C SER A 165 -16.36 -48.82 -14.08
N GLN A 166 -17.34 -47.91 -14.00
CA GLN A 166 -18.79 -48.19 -14.27
C GLN A 166 -19.64 -47.02 -13.83
N GLU A 167 -20.34 -46.57 -14.68
CA GLU A 167 -21.71 -46.17 -15.02
C GLU A 167 -22.78 -46.25 -13.93
N GLY A 168 -23.74 -45.33 -14.08
CA GLY A 168 -25.11 -45.35 -13.58
C GLY A 168 -25.48 -44.01 -12.99
N GLY A 169 -26.26 -43.13 -13.55
CA GLY A 169 -27.56 -43.30 -14.19
C GLY A 169 -28.66 -43.01 -13.18
N GLY A 170 -29.43 -41.93 -13.40
CA GLY A 170 -30.67 -41.77 -12.64
C GLY A 170 -31.16 -40.32 -12.54
N SER A 171 -31.97 -39.94 -13.52
CA SER A 171 -32.88 -38.78 -13.53
C SER A 171 -34.07 -38.97 -12.56
N GLN A 172 -34.67 -37.86 -12.17
CA GLN A 172 -36.14 -37.51 -12.13
C GLN A 172 -36.34 -36.44 -11.06
N GLU A 173 -36.77 -35.27 -11.45
CA GLU A 173 -38.11 -34.71 -11.73
C GLU A 173 -39.09 -34.70 -10.53
N GLY A 174 -39.68 -33.51 -10.40
CA GLY A 174 -41.00 -33.26 -9.82
C GLY A 174 -40.89 -32.59 -8.44
N GLY A 175 -41.53 -31.50 -8.13
CA GLY A 175 -42.67 -30.81 -8.66
C GLY A 175 -43.21 -29.90 -7.58
N ASP A 176 -43.73 -28.79 -7.99
CA ASP A 176 -44.82 -27.96 -7.48
C ASP A 176 -45.21 -27.92 -5.98
N GLY A 177 -45.56 -26.68 -5.59
CA GLY A 177 -46.56 -26.40 -4.57
C GLY A 177 -46.31 -25.12 -3.77
N LEU A 178 -46.81 -24.04 -4.26
CA LEU A 178 -47.76 -23.06 -3.70
C LEU A 178 -48.08 -23.21 -2.18
N GLU A 179 -47.78 -22.19 -1.42
CA GLU A 179 -48.66 -21.25 -0.71
C GLU A 179 -47.81 -20.19 -0.03
#